data_62d948c88bfa478359c1d268d2ccdf54
#
_entry.id   62d948c88bfa478359c1d268d2ccdf54
#
_cell.length_a   1.000
_cell.length_b   1.000
_cell.length_c   1.000
_cell.angle_alpha   90.00
_cell.angle_beta   90.00
_cell.angle_gamma   90.00
#
_symmetry.space_group_name_H-M   'P 1'
#
loop_
_entity.id
_entity.type
_entity.pdbx_description
1 polymer ?
#
loop_
_entity_poly.entity_id
_entity_poly.type
_entity_poly.pdbx_seq_one_letter_code
_entity_poly.pdbx_strand_id
1 'polypeptide(L)'
;MHRNLRIAAVLTTLVTAGAGFFLFGQDPSGFPDGYDAMQAAPKSHKVIYENRFVRVLEVTMPPAGETIPMHHHRWPSFFLSWDTGGRSPHIRYRRPDGSARDNPSRNQPVHPGSWSVQWMEPESMHAIEVVENPQGPKAPQVPSDLRIEIKCRI
;
A
#
# COMPACT_ATOMS: atom_id res chain seq x y z
N MET A 1 61.47 6.94 57.63
CA MET A 1 60.02 7.15 57.57
C MET A 1 59.62 7.27 56.06
N HIS A 2 59.23 6.18 55.43
CA HIS A 2 58.80 6.15 54.05
C HIS A 2 57.28 5.83 54.01
N ARG A 3 56.44 6.80 53.61
CA ARG A 3 54.99 6.63 53.42
C ARG A 3 54.79 6.13 52.02
N ASN A 4 54.37 4.85 51.88
CA ASN A 4 53.95 4.26 50.62
C ASN A 4 52.57 4.79 50.24
N LEU A 5 52.49 5.58 49.17
CA LEU A 5 51.27 6.04 48.57
C LEU A 5 50.76 4.96 47.59
N ARG A 6 49.71 4.26 47.97
CA ARG A 6 49.07 3.28 47.08
C ARG A 6 48.06 4.03 46.23
N ILE A 7 48.32 4.16 44.93
CA ILE A 7 47.41 4.70 43.95
C ILE A 7 46.48 3.53 43.55
N ALA A 8 45.21 3.63 43.93
CA ALA A 8 44.17 2.73 43.44
C ALA A 8 43.66 3.24 42.10
N ALA A 9 43.99 2.52 41.04
CA ALA A 9 43.44 2.77 39.73
C ALA A 9 42.00 2.21 39.68
N VAL A 10 41.02 3.11 39.63
CA VAL A 10 39.62 2.73 39.38
C VAL A 10 39.45 2.57 37.88
N LEU A 11 39.33 1.34 37.42
CA LEU A 11 38.99 1.03 36.04
C LEU A 11 37.47 1.22 35.85
N THR A 12 37.08 2.35 35.30
CA THR A 12 35.67 2.60 34.93
C THR A 12 35.40 1.96 33.57
N THR A 13 34.78 0.79 33.60
CA THR A 13 34.36 0.11 32.38
C THR A 13 33.10 0.82 31.85
N LEU A 14 33.24 1.61 30.80
CA LEU A 14 32.13 2.19 30.08
C LEU A 14 31.45 1.08 29.27
N VAL A 15 30.33 0.57 29.74
CA VAL A 15 29.44 -0.28 28.94
C VAL A 15 28.64 0.64 28.03
N THR A 16 29.11 0.83 26.80
CA THR A 16 28.31 1.43 25.74
C THR A 16 27.23 0.42 25.32
N ALA A 17 26.04 0.57 25.87
CA ALA A 17 24.86 -0.09 25.32
C ALA A 17 24.63 0.44 23.88
N GLY A 18 25.13 -0.31 22.92
CA GLY A 18 24.86 -0.07 21.51
C GLY A 18 23.36 -0.29 21.28
N ALA A 19 22.58 0.79 21.36
CA ALA A 19 21.25 0.79 20.79
C ALA A 19 21.43 0.61 19.27
N GLY A 20 21.30 -0.64 18.82
CA GLY A 20 21.22 -0.94 17.39
C GLY A 20 19.98 -0.28 16.83
N PHE A 21 20.14 0.93 16.33
CA PHE A 21 19.18 1.50 15.39
C PHE A 21 19.22 0.57 14.18
N PHE A 22 18.25 -0.33 14.08
CA PHE A 22 17.89 -0.93 12.82
C PHE A 22 17.41 0.22 11.93
N LEU A 23 18.34 0.80 11.20
CA LEU A 23 18.03 1.58 10.03
C LEU A 23 17.41 0.56 9.06
N PHE A 24 16.09 0.43 9.10
CA PHE A 24 15.36 -0.11 7.99
C PHE A 24 15.78 0.75 6.80
N GLY A 25 16.65 0.19 5.96
CA GLY A 25 17.10 0.88 4.76
C GLY A 25 15.85 1.32 4.01
N GLN A 26 15.62 2.63 3.97
CA GLN A 26 14.56 3.15 3.13
C GLN A 26 14.95 2.74 1.71
N ASP A 27 14.11 1.93 1.08
CA ASP A 27 14.26 1.62 -0.33
C ASP A 27 14.32 2.96 -1.07
N PRO A 28 15.45 3.29 -1.74
CA PRO A 28 15.60 4.56 -2.41
C PRO A 28 14.58 4.77 -3.54
N SER A 29 13.86 3.73 -3.94
CA SER A 29 12.74 3.81 -4.88
C SER A 29 11.48 4.44 -4.27
N GLY A 30 11.39 4.60 -2.94
CA GLY A 30 10.18 5.04 -2.24
C GLY A 30 9.08 3.97 -2.13
N PHE A 31 9.40 2.71 -2.45
CA PHE A 31 8.47 1.57 -2.45
C PHE A 31 8.99 0.43 -1.54
N PRO A 32 8.93 0.58 -0.20
CA PRO A 32 9.45 -0.42 0.73
C PRO A 32 8.67 -1.74 0.62
N ASP A 33 9.37 -2.87 0.51
CA ASP A 33 8.79 -4.18 0.24
C ASP A 33 7.66 -4.59 1.20
N GLY A 34 7.80 -4.30 2.48
CA GLY A 34 6.78 -4.62 3.49
C GLY A 34 5.42 -3.92 3.29
N TYR A 35 5.35 -2.95 2.39
CA TYR A 35 4.13 -2.22 2.06
C TYR A 35 3.63 -2.49 0.63
N ASP A 36 4.19 -3.48 -0.06
CA ASP A 36 3.59 -3.93 -1.32
C ASP A 36 2.13 -4.36 -1.07
N ALA A 37 1.23 -4.00 -1.96
CA ALA A 37 -0.21 -4.20 -1.81
C ALA A 37 -0.60 -5.63 -1.42
N MET A 38 0.12 -6.63 -1.93
CA MET A 38 -0.15 -8.04 -1.60
C MET A 38 0.21 -8.41 -0.16
N GLN A 39 1.24 -7.77 0.39
CA GLN A 39 1.69 -8.04 1.76
C GLN A 39 0.94 -7.19 2.77
N ALA A 40 0.75 -5.91 2.48
CA ALA A 40 0.14 -4.97 3.39
C ALA A 40 -1.40 -5.01 3.38
N ALA A 41 -2.01 -5.37 2.25
CA ALA A 41 -3.46 -5.37 2.08
C ALA A 41 -3.99 -6.66 1.42
N PRO A 42 -3.66 -7.86 1.93
CA PRO A 42 -3.97 -9.14 1.27
C PRO A 42 -5.46 -9.45 1.18
N LYS A 43 -6.31 -8.81 1.98
CA LYS A 43 -7.77 -8.96 1.90
C LYS A 43 -8.35 -8.24 0.68
N SER A 44 -7.67 -7.20 0.21
CA SER A 44 -8.12 -6.37 -0.90
C SER A 44 -7.35 -6.62 -2.19
N HIS A 45 -6.19 -7.28 -2.11
CA HIS A 45 -5.32 -7.54 -3.27
C HIS A 45 -4.91 -9.01 -3.31
N LYS A 46 -5.40 -9.73 -4.30
CA LYS A 46 -5.07 -11.14 -4.51
C LYS A 46 -4.41 -11.33 -5.86
N VAL A 47 -3.23 -11.95 -5.87
CA VAL A 47 -2.58 -12.33 -7.13
C VAL A 47 -3.37 -13.46 -7.79
N ILE A 48 -3.81 -13.24 -9.00
CA ILE A 48 -4.46 -14.28 -9.82
C ILE A 48 -3.56 -14.75 -10.96
N TYR A 49 -2.56 -13.94 -11.33
CA TYR A 49 -1.53 -14.33 -12.29
C TYR A 49 -0.26 -13.50 -12.07
N GLU A 50 0.91 -14.12 -12.21
CA GLU A 50 2.18 -13.43 -12.14
C GLU A 50 3.27 -14.12 -12.96
N ASN A 51 4.08 -13.33 -13.66
CA ASN A 51 5.31 -13.76 -14.30
C ASN A 51 6.38 -12.63 -14.20
N ARG A 52 7.49 -12.77 -14.94
CA ARG A 52 8.56 -11.76 -14.93
C ARG A 52 8.17 -10.40 -15.50
N PHE A 53 7.10 -10.32 -16.30
CA PHE A 53 6.69 -9.11 -17.02
C PHE A 53 5.46 -8.43 -16.43
N VAL A 54 4.54 -9.20 -15.89
CA VAL A 54 3.26 -8.69 -15.39
C VAL A 54 2.86 -9.37 -14.10
N ARG A 55 2.07 -8.64 -13.29
CA ARG A 55 1.32 -9.17 -12.16
C ARG A 55 -0.12 -8.73 -12.31
N VAL A 56 -1.05 -9.68 -12.22
CA VAL A 56 -2.48 -9.40 -12.27
C VAL A 56 -3.07 -9.61 -10.88
N LEU A 57 -3.65 -8.56 -10.35
CA LEU A 57 -4.30 -8.55 -9.06
C LEU A 57 -5.82 -8.50 -9.26
N GLU A 58 -6.52 -9.35 -8.54
CA GLU A 58 -7.91 -9.15 -8.22
C GLU A 58 -8.00 -8.12 -7.08
N VAL A 59 -8.79 -7.05 -7.29
CA VAL A 59 -8.92 -5.96 -6.31
C VAL A 59 -10.35 -5.93 -5.79
N THR A 60 -10.49 -6.05 -4.46
CA THR A 60 -11.78 -6.01 -3.78
C THR A 60 -11.89 -4.78 -2.90
N MET A 61 -12.90 -3.96 -3.12
CA MET A 61 -13.22 -2.85 -2.25
C MET A 61 -13.99 -3.35 -1.02
N PRO A 62 -13.56 -2.99 0.20
CA PRO A 62 -14.30 -3.32 1.40
C PRO A 62 -15.63 -2.54 1.49
N PRO A 63 -16.50 -2.90 2.43
CA PRO A 63 -17.70 -2.13 2.76
C PRO A 63 -17.39 -0.67 3.14
N ALA A 64 -18.42 0.19 3.06
CA ALA A 64 -18.32 1.56 3.57
C ALA A 64 -17.95 1.59 5.05
N GLY A 65 -17.09 2.53 5.44
CA GLY A 65 -16.54 2.66 6.78
C GLY A 65 -15.28 1.83 7.04
N GLU A 66 -14.92 0.92 6.14
CA GLU A 66 -13.68 0.15 6.26
C GLU A 66 -12.53 0.81 5.47
N THR A 67 -11.31 0.38 5.79
CA THR A 67 -10.08 0.93 5.20
C THR A 67 -9.22 -0.19 4.64
N ILE A 68 -8.72 0.01 3.42
CA ILE A 68 -7.60 -0.77 2.90
C ILE A 68 -6.34 -0.23 3.56
N PRO A 69 -5.54 -1.05 4.25
CA PRO A 69 -4.35 -0.62 4.95
C PRO A 69 -3.34 0.12 4.07
N MET A 70 -2.42 0.84 4.71
CA MET A 70 -1.32 1.54 4.04
C MET A 70 -0.53 0.56 3.17
N HIS A 71 -0.45 0.83 1.86
CA HIS A 71 0.24 0.02 0.87
C HIS A 71 0.70 0.89 -0.31
N HIS A 72 1.42 0.31 -1.24
CA HIS A 72 1.84 0.95 -2.48
C HIS A 72 1.73 -0.01 -3.67
N HIS A 73 1.80 0.56 -4.88
CA HIS A 73 1.95 -0.17 -6.13
C HIS A 73 3.17 0.39 -6.87
N ARG A 74 4.27 -0.36 -6.85
CA ARG A 74 5.56 0.11 -7.41
C ARG A 74 5.64 0.12 -8.92
N TRP A 75 4.71 -0.52 -9.61
CA TRP A 75 4.69 -0.61 -11.06
C TRP A 75 3.52 0.13 -11.67
N PRO A 76 3.73 0.74 -12.85
CA PRO A 76 2.62 1.28 -13.61
C PRO A 76 1.65 0.16 -13.98
N SER A 77 0.38 0.50 -14.14
CA SER A 77 -0.66 -0.52 -14.30
C SER A 77 -1.86 -0.04 -15.10
N PHE A 78 -2.59 -0.99 -15.66
CA PHE A 78 -3.97 -0.78 -16.07
C PHE A 78 -4.89 -1.21 -14.93
N PHE A 79 -5.82 -0.33 -14.56
CA PHE A 79 -6.88 -0.65 -13.63
C PHE A 79 -8.19 -0.82 -14.41
N LEU A 80 -8.79 -1.99 -14.28
CA LEU A 80 -10.00 -2.39 -14.97
C LEU A 80 -11.13 -2.52 -13.96
N SER A 81 -12.21 -1.78 -14.16
CA SER A 81 -13.40 -1.88 -13.32
C SER A 81 -14.58 -2.31 -14.18
N TRP A 82 -15.33 -3.30 -13.70
CA TRP A 82 -16.61 -3.68 -14.33
C TRP A 82 -17.71 -2.76 -13.84
N ASP A 83 -18.38 -2.11 -14.77
CA ASP A 83 -19.52 -1.25 -14.46
C ASP A 83 -20.80 -2.07 -14.32
N THR A 84 -21.38 -2.01 -13.15
CA THR A 84 -22.65 -2.64 -12.83
C THR A 84 -23.86 -1.72 -13.05
N GLY A 85 -23.63 -0.49 -13.57
CA GLY A 85 -24.67 0.52 -13.71
C GLY A 85 -24.99 1.29 -12.43
N GLY A 86 -24.23 1.05 -11.35
CA GLY A 86 -24.35 1.75 -10.09
C GLY A 86 -23.39 2.93 -9.95
N ARG A 87 -23.46 3.62 -8.80
CA ARG A 87 -22.48 4.65 -8.47
C ARG A 87 -21.18 3.99 -8.03
N SER A 88 -20.05 4.51 -8.50
CA SER A 88 -18.74 4.10 -7.99
C SER A 88 -18.62 4.39 -6.49
N PRO A 89 -17.85 3.60 -5.72
CA PRO A 89 -17.55 3.91 -4.33
C PRO A 89 -16.90 5.28 -4.19
N HIS A 90 -17.33 6.05 -3.19
CA HIS A 90 -16.62 7.24 -2.77
C HIS A 90 -15.48 6.82 -1.85
N ILE A 91 -14.25 7.07 -2.29
CA ILE A 91 -13.04 6.71 -1.56
C ILE A 91 -12.21 7.94 -1.25
N ARG A 92 -11.45 7.85 -0.15
CA ARG A 92 -10.50 8.85 0.30
C ARG A 92 -9.12 8.21 0.43
N TYR A 93 -8.16 8.76 -0.29
CA TYR A 93 -6.76 8.38 -0.13
C TYR A 93 -6.16 9.09 1.07
N ARG A 94 -5.50 8.34 1.96
CA ARG A 94 -4.70 8.87 3.07
C ARG A 94 -3.24 8.59 2.81
N ARG A 95 -2.40 9.60 3.00
CA ARG A 95 -0.94 9.50 2.88
C ARG A 95 -0.29 9.24 4.24
N PRO A 96 0.99 8.82 4.27
CA PRO A 96 1.73 8.60 5.53
C PRO A 96 1.83 9.83 6.43
N ASP A 97 1.81 11.03 5.84
CA ASP A 97 1.83 12.32 6.55
C ASP A 97 0.47 12.70 7.18
N GLY A 98 -0.53 11.83 7.06
CA GLY A 98 -1.89 12.05 7.55
C GLY A 98 -2.77 12.90 6.61
N SER A 99 -2.22 13.48 5.55
CA SER A 99 -3.01 14.20 4.56
C SER A 99 -4.00 13.27 3.86
N ALA A 100 -5.15 13.80 3.49
CA ALA A 100 -6.18 13.05 2.80
C ALA A 100 -6.58 13.76 1.50
N ARG A 101 -6.88 12.97 0.48
CA ARG A 101 -7.43 13.44 -0.78
C ARG A 101 -8.64 12.60 -1.14
N ASP A 102 -9.77 13.26 -1.29
CA ASP A 102 -10.93 12.60 -1.88
C ASP A 102 -10.63 12.27 -3.34
N ASN A 103 -10.92 11.04 -3.71
CA ASN A 103 -11.02 10.69 -5.11
C ASN A 103 -12.47 10.95 -5.48
N PRO A 104 -12.76 12.03 -6.22
CA PRO A 104 -14.09 12.24 -6.70
C PRO A 104 -14.49 10.98 -7.46
N SER A 105 -15.60 10.40 -7.04
CA SER A 105 -16.20 9.26 -7.72
C SER A 105 -16.08 9.51 -9.21
N ARG A 106 -15.56 8.54 -9.93
CA ARG A 106 -15.36 8.66 -11.37
C ARG A 106 -16.71 9.00 -12.00
N ASN A 107 -16.97 10.29 -12.22
CA ASN A 107 -18.13 10.77 -12.95
C ASN A 107 -18.02 10.52 -14.47
N GLN A 108 -17.21 9.55 -14.85
CA GLN A 108 -17.19 9.12 -16.25
C GLN A 108 -18.49 8.37 -16.52
N PRO A 109 -19.21 8.73 -17.56
CA PRO A 109 -20.37 7.97 -17.99
C PRO A 109 -19.88 6.59 -18.38
N VAL A 110 -20.11 5.62 -17.51
CA VAL A 110 -19.74 4.23 -17.73
C VAL A 110 -20.98 3.55 -18.28
N HIS A 111 -20.79 2.73 -19.28
CA HIS A 111 -21.91 1.98 -19.87
C HIS A 111 -22.11 0.70 -19.04
N PRO A 112 -23.30 0.51 -18.42
CA PRO A 112 -23.58 -0.71 -17.66
C PRO A 112 -23.23 -1.96 -18.46
N GLY A 113 -22.57 -2.91 -17.80
CA GLY A 113 -22.13 -4.15 -18.46
C GLY A 113 -20.88 -4.01 -19.34
N SER A 114 -20.07 -2.98 -19.11
CA SER A 114 -18.80 -2.77 -19.81
C SER A 114 -17.63 -2.64 -18.84
N TRP A 115 -16.42 -2.84 -19.36
CA TRP A 115 -15.18 -2.56 -18.63
C TRP A 115 -14.78 -1.09 -18.82
N SER A 116 -14.44 -0.42 -17.74
CA SER A 116 -13.65 0.80 -17.78
C SER A 116 -12.16 0.45 -17.59
N VAL A 117 -11.28 1.10 -18.34
CA VAL A 117 -9.84 0.90 -18.25
C VAL A 117 -9.18 2.24 -17.96
N GLN A 118 -8.32 2.26 -16.95
CA GLN A 118 -7.56 3.45 -16.58
C GLN A 118 -6.09 3.10 -16.46
N TRP A 119 -5.22 3.96 -17.03
CA TRP A 119 -3.79 3.92 -16.75
C TRP A 119 -3.50 4.52 -15.38
N MET A 120 -2.65 3.85 -14.61
CA MET A 120 -2.18 4.28 -13.29
C MET A 120 -0.67 4.31 -13.30
N GLU A 121 -0.10 5.47 -12.97
CA GLU A 121 1.32 5.56 -12.65
C GLU A 121 1.63 4.77 -11.38
N PRO A 122 2.92 4.46 -11.09
CA PRO A 122 3.28 3.89 -9.80
C PRO A 122 2.70 4.73 -8.66
N GLU A 123 2.00 4.07 -7.75
CA GLU A 123 1.33 4.74 -6.63
C GLU A 123 2.16 4.61 -5.35
N SER A 124 2.63 5.75 -4.85
CA SER A 124 3.31 5.83 -3.55
C SER A 124 2.40 5.38 -2.42
N MET A 125 2.98 5.23 -1.23
CA MET A 125 2.26 4.76 -0.03
C MET A 125 0.97 5.53 0.22
N HIS A 126 -0.13 4.78 0.33
CA HIS A 126 -1.46 5.30 0.60
C HIS A 126 -2.32 4.24 1.30
N ALA A 127 -3.30 4.70 2.07
CA ALA A 127 -4.42 3.89 2.53
C ALA A 127 -5.70 4.37 1.83
N ILE A 128 -6.67 3.49 1.66
CA ILE A 128 -7.95 3.83 1.02
C ILE A 128 -9.07 3.65 2.04
N GLU A 129 -9.69 4.75 2.43
CA GLU A 129 -10.90 4.76 3.23
C GLU A 129 -12.12 4.74 2.30
N VAL A 130 -12.99 3.76 2.46
CA VAL A 130 -14.25 3.68 1.72
C VAL A 130 -15.29 4.49 2.48
N VAL A 131 -15.57 5.71 2.01
CA VAL A 131 -16.53 6.63 2.65
C VAL A 131 -17.97 6.19 2.38
N GLU A 132 -18.26 5.87 1.13
CA GLU A 132 -19.55 5.35 0.69
C GLU A 132 -19.33 4.24 -0.34
N ASN A 133 -20.11 3.19 -0.22
CA ASN A 133 -20.16 2.13 -1.22
C ASN A 133 -21.61 1.81 -1.54
N PRO A 134 -22.26 2.60 -2.42
CA PRO A 134 -23.68 2.45 -2.74
C PRO A 134 -24.02 1.13 -3.41
N GLN A 135 -23.02 0.42 -3.94
CA GLN A 135 -23.19 -0.92 -4.52
C GLN A 135 -23.10 -2.02 -3.47
N GLY A 136 -22.69 -1.66 -2.22
CA GLY A 136 -22.34 -2.66 -1.22
C GLY A 136 -21.08 -3.47 -1.59
N PRO A 137 -20.71 -4.47 -0.81
CA PRO A 137 -19.71 -5.44 -1.22
C PRO A 137 -20.20 -6.11 -2.51
N LYS A 138 -19.34 -6.16 -3.54
CA LYS A 138 -19.70 -6.80 -4.80
C LYS A 138 -20.19 -8.22 -4.53
N ALA A 139 -21.37 -8.55 -5.07
CA ALA A 139 -21.86 -9.92 -5.00
C ALA A 139 -20.83 -10.87 -5.66
N PRO A 140 -20.72 -12.13 -5.20
CA PRO A 140 -19.73 -13.07 -5.75
C PRO A 140 -19.80 -13.29 -7.25
N GLN A 141 -20.94 -12.95 -7.88
CA GLN A 141 -21.17 -13.09 -9.32
C GLN A 141 -20.74 -11.85 -10.13
N VAL A 142 -20.38 -10.75 -9.48
CA VAL A 142 -19.90 -9.54 -10.16
C VAL A 142 -18.38 -9.65 -10.27
N PRO A 143 -17.79 -9.47 -11.46
CA PRO A 143 -16.35 -9.46 -11.60
C PRO A 143 -15.71 -8.46 -10.63
N SER A 144 -14.67 -8.89 -9.91
CA SER A 144 -13.82 -8.01 -9.13
C SER A 144 -13.10 -7.04 -10.05
N ASP A 145 -12.68 -5.90 -9.51
CA ASP A 145 -11.80 -5.03 -10.26
C ASP A 145 -10.45 -5.74 -10.48
N LEU A 146 -9.81 -5.47 -11.59
CA LEU A 146 -8.51 -6.04 -11.92
C LEU A 146 -7.46 -4.95 -12.01
N ARG A 147 -6.27 -5.24 -11.53
CA ARG A 147 -5.11 -4.40 -11.73
C ARG A 147 -4.01 -5.21 -12.43
N ILE A 148 -3.59 -4.74 -13.60
CA ILE A 148 -2.53 -5.37 -14.38
C ILE A 148 -1.28 -4.51 -14.24
N GLU A 149 -0.36 -4.92 -13.39
CA GLU A 149 0.91 -4.23 -13.15
C GLU A 149 1.96 -4.66 -14.15
N ILE A 150 2.66 -3.69 -14.73
CA ILE A 150 3.68 -3.89 -15.76
C ILE A 150 5.06 -3.83 -15.08
N LYS A 151 5.72 -4.97 -14.92
CA LYS A 151 6.98 -5.11 -14.17
C LYS A 151 8.23 -4.72 -14.98
N CYS A 152 8.11 -4.60 -16.29
CA CYS A 152 9.22 -4.15 -17.12
C CYS A 152 9.53 -2.68 -16.84
N ARG A 153 10.78 -2.40 -16.46
CA ARG A 153 11.29 -1.04 -16.61
C ARG A 153 11.42 -0.77 -18.10
N ILE A 154 10.64 0.17 -18.61
CA ILE A 154 10.85 0.76 -19.92
C ILE A 154 12.08 1.66 -19.86
#